data_52063b110c48692c7e3b36569e89ad15
#
_entry.id   52063b110c48692c7e3b36569e89ad15
#
_cell.length_a   1.000
_cell.length_b   1.000
_cell.length_c   1.000
_cell.angle_alpha   90.00
_cell.angle_beta   90.00
_cell.angle_gamma   90.00
#
_symmetry.space_group_name_H-M   'P 1'
#
loop_
_entity.id
_entity.type
_entity.pdbx_description
1 polymer ?
#
loop_
_entity_poly.entity_id
_entity_poly.type
_entity_poly.pdbx_seq_one_letter_code
_entity_poly.pdbx_strand_id
1 'polypeptide(L)'
;MPARHRDVLASSCEGRLTVTRHPDGCLLVYPRPAWESRRQHIAQLPYAARALQRLLLGSAVDIELDSAGRILIGSELRAAAGLERDVMLLGMGAHLELWDAARLAEHERQALANGLPESAADFTF
;
A
#
# COMPACT_ATOMS: atom_id res chain seq x y z
N MET A 1 -5.80 9.84 8.90
CA MET A 1 -4.96 8.67 9.22
C MET A 1 -5.05 8.35 10.70
N PRO A 2 -5.23 7.08 11.09
CA PRO A 2 -5.25 6.72 12.51
C PRO A 2 -4.01 7.18 13.25
N ALA A 3 -4.17 7.58 14.51
CA ALA A 3 -3.09 8.18 15.30
C ALA A 3 -1.86 7.26 15.42
N ARG A 4 -2.08 5.96 15.63
CA ARG A 4 -0.98 4.99 15.79
C ARG A 4 -0.09 4.90 14.55
N HIS A 5 -0.68 5.02 13.36
CA HIS A 5 0.09 5.00 12.10
C HIS A 5 0.74 6.34 11.84
N ARG A 6 0.02 7.42 12.17
CA ARG A 6 0.53 8.78 12.00
C ARG A 6 1.81 9.02 12.78
N ASP A 7 1.84 8.62 14.05
CA ASP A 7 3.00 8.84 14.90
C ASP A 7 4.21 8.05 14.42
N VAL A 8 4.02 6.81 14.01
CA VAL A 8 5.11 5.99 13.48
C VAL A 8 5.66 6.58 12.19
N LEU A 9 4.79 6.96 11.26
CA LEU A 9 5.21 7.54 9.98
C LEU A 9 5.88 8.89 10.17
N ALA A 10 5.34 9.74 11.04
CA ALA A 10 5.91 11.05 11.30
C ALA A 10 7.32 10.94 11.89
N SER A 11 7.52 10.03 12.86
CA SER A 11 8.83 9.89 13.52
C SER A 11 9.86 9.21 12.64
N SER A 12 9.46 8.30 11.74
CA SER A 12 10.40 7.54 10.92
C SER A 12 10.79 8.25 9.63
N CYS A 13 9.97 9.19 9.11
CA CYS A 13 10.21 9.81 7.81
C CYS A 13 9.82 11.29 7.73
N GLU A 14 9.61 11.93 8.88
CA GLU A 14 9.19 13.33 8.96
C GLU A 14 7.88 13.59 8.20
N GLY A 15 7.00 12.60 8.16
CA GLY A 15 5.72 12.69 7.46
C GLY A 15 5.80 12.59 5.95
N ARG A 16 6.96 12.31 5.39
CA ARG A 16 7.12 12.16 3.93
C ARG A 16 6.84 10.73 3.53
N LEU A 17 5.90 10.56 2.61
CA LEU A 17 5.39 9.27 2.18
C LEU A 17 5.42 9.16 0.66
N THR A 18 5.37 7.92 0.18
CA THR A 18 5.13 7.63 -1.23
C THR A 18 3.96 6.65 -1.32
N VAL A 19 3.00 6.96 -2.18
CA VAL A 19 1.82 6.13 -2.42
C VAL A 19 1.87 5.60 -3.83
N THR A 20 1.59 4.30 -4.00
CA THR A 20 1.53 3.70 -5.32
C THR A 20 0.45 2.62 -5.38
N ARG A 21 0.20 2.10 -6.58
CA ARG A 21 -0.82 1.07 -6.81
C ARG A 21 -0.27 -0.32 -6.52
N HIS A 22 -1.15 -1.20 -6.08
CA HIS A 22 -0.85 -2.62 -5.89
C HIS A 22 -1.73 -3.46 -6.82
N PRO A 23 -1.22 -4.60 -7.35
CA PRO A 23 -2.00 -5.46 -8.26
C PRO A 23 -3.31 -5.96 -7.68
N ASP A 24 -3.42 -6.09 -6.36
CA ASP A 24 -4.63 -6.57 -5.70
C ASP A 24 -5.76 -5.54 -5.68
N GLY A 25 -5.51 -4.31 -6.12
CA GLY A 25 -6.53 -3.28 -6.17
C GLY A 25 -6.55 -2.34 -4.97
N CYS A 26 -5.51 -2.33 -4.17
CA CYS A 26 -5.33 -1.35 -3.08
C CYS A 26 -4.22 -0.37 -3.44
N LEU A 27 -3.92 0.53 -2.51
CA LEU A 27 -2.75 1.40 -2.60
C LEU A 27 -1.74 0.97 -1.54
N LEU A 28 -0.46 1.12 -1.89
CA LEU A 28 0.64 0.93 -0.94
C LEU A 28 1.08 2.31 -0.46
N VAL A 29 1.30 2.43 0.85
CA VAL A 29 1.79 3.66 1.46
C VAL A 29 3.11 3.34 2.16
N TYR A 30 4.19 3.91 1.65
CA TYR A 30 5.54 3.70 2.18
C TYR A 30 6.06 4.97 2.85
N PRO A 31 6.74 4.85 4.00
CA PRO A 31 7.67 5.90 4.39
C PRO A 31 8.68 6.10 3.25
N ARG A 32 9.01 7.36 2.92
CA ARG A 32 9.84 7.63 1.74
C ARG A 32 11.19 6.91 1.74
N PRO A 33 11.92 6.81 2.87
CA PRO A 33 13.17 6.04 2.87
C PRO A 33 12.96 4.55 2.54
N ALA A 34 11.87 3.95 3.03
CA ALA A 34 11.54 2.56 2.72
C ALA A 34 11.18 2.40 1.24
N TRP A 35 10.47 3.38 0.66
CA TRP A 35 10.16 3.38 -0.76
C TRP A 35 11.42 3.44 -1.62
N GLU A 36 12.40 4.28 -1.26
CA GLU A 36 13.63 4.39 -2.03
C GLU A 36 14.36 3.05 -2.14
N SER A 37 14.43 2.29 -1.06
CA SER A 37 15.01 0.95 -1.06
C SER A 37 14.19 -0.01 -1.94
N ARG A 38 12.87 0.01 -1.79
CA ARG A 38 11.99 -0.87 -2.56
C ARG A 38 12.00 -0.52 -4.04
N ARG A 39 12.04 0.76 -4.38
CA ARG A 39 12.10 1.24 -5.75
C ARG A 39 13.30 0.66 -6.49
N GLN A 40 14.45 0.59 -5.84
CA GLN A 40 15.66 0.02 -6.44
C GLN A 40 15.47 -1.46 -6.79
N HIS A 41 14.84 -2.23 -5.90
CA HIS A 41 14.55 -3.64 -6.18
C HIS A 41 13.57 -3.80 -7.34
N ILE A 42 12.52 -2.98 -7.38
CA ILE A 42 11.54 -3.02 -8.46
C ILE A 42 12.18 -2.70 -9.81
N ALA A 43 13.07 -1.70 -9.83
CA ALA A 43 13.76 -1.30 -11.05
C ALA A 43 14.66 -2.41 -11.63
N GLN A 44 15.06 -3.36 -10.80
CA GLN A 44 15.94 -4.48 -11.21
C GLN A 44 15.16 -5.73 -11.61
N LEU A 45 13.82 -5.70 -11.58
CA LEU A 45 13.03 -6.85 -12.01
C LEU A 45 13.26 -7.15 -13.49
N PRO A 46 13.18 -8.45 -13.88
CA PRO A 46 13.38 -8.83 -15.28
C PRO A 46 12.25 -8.31 -16.18
N TYR A 47 12.50 -8.27 -17.48
CA TYR A 47 11.53 -7.76 -18.45
C TYR A 47 10.16 -8.47 -18.35
N ALA A 48 10.13 -9.74 -17.97
CA ALA A 48 8.88 -10.48 -17.80
C ALA A 48 7.95 -9.84 -16.75
N ALA A 49 8.51 -9.04 -15.83
CA ALA A 49 7.74 -8.35 -14.81
C ALA A 49 7.49 -6.87 -15.17
N ARG A 50 7.61 -6.48 -16.45
CA ARG A 50 7.49 -5.09 -16.88
C ARG A 50 6.14 -4.47 -16.52
N ALA A 51 5.06 -5.24 -16.61
CA ALA A 51 3.73 -4.74 -16.25
C ALA A 51 3.67 -4.36 -14.77
N LEU A 52 4.27 -5.15 -13.90
CA LEU A 52 4.35 -4.86 -12.48
C LEU A 52 5.21 -3.63 -12.22
N GLN A 53 6.34 -3.50 -12.92
CA GLN A 53 7.19 -2.30 -12.80
C GLN A 53 6.43 -1.04 -13.17
N ARG A 54 5.69 -1.07 -14.28
CA ARG A 54 4.90 0.09 -14.71
C ARG A 54 3.85 0.45 -13.68
N LEU A 55 3.20 -0.54 -13.10
CA LEU A 55 2.18 -0.31 -12.08
C LEU A 55 2.78 0.35 -10.84
N LEU A 56 3.85 -0.22 -10.31
CA LEU A 56 4.45 0.23 -9.05
C LEU A 56 5.23 1.54 -9.22
N LEU A 57 6.11 1.61 -10.23
CA LEU A 57 6.94 2.79 -10.41
C LEU A 57 6.18 3.92 -11.12
N GLY A 58 5.35 3.56 -12.10
CA GLY A 58 4.64 4.55 -12.90
C GLY A 58 3.51 5.24 -12.15
N SER A 59 2.98 4.62 -11.11
CA SER A 59 1.88 5.20 -10.32
C SER A 59 2.35 5.90 -9.04
N ALA A 60 3.63 5.83 -8.71
CA ALA A 60 4.15 6.36 -7.45
C ALA A 60 4.04 7.87 -7.38
N VAL A 61 3.51 8.37 -6.28
CA VAL A 61 3.34 9.81 -6.01
C VAL A 61 3.86 10.09 -4.61
N ASP A 62 4.72 11.10 -4.50
CA ASP A 62 5.21 11.57 -3.21
C ASP A 62 4.16 12.47 -2.57
N ILE A 63 3.87 12.23 -1.29
CA ILE A 63 2.93 13.03 -0.51
C ILE A 63 3.51 13.28 0.87
N GLU A 64 2.86 14.18 1.61
CA GLU A 64 3.26 14.49 2.97
C GLU A 64 2.04 14.48 3.89
N LEU A 65 2.26 14.07 5.15
CA LEU A 65 1.27 14.26 6.20
C LEU A 65 1.13 15.76 6.48
N ASP A 66 -0.11 16.24 6.58
CA ASP A 66 -0.31 17.63 7.02
C ASP A 66 -0.15 17.74 8.54
N SER A 67 -0.30 18.94 9.07
CA SER A 67 -0.14 19.20 10.51
C SER A 67 -1.18 18.46 11.36
N ALA A 68 -2.31 18.10 10.77
CA ALA A 68 -3.35 17.33 11.46
C ALA A 68 -3.18 15.82 11.27
N GLY A 69 -2.10 15.37 10.60
CA GLY A 69 -1.84 13.96 10.36
C GLY A 69 -2.69 13.37 9.24
N ARG A 70 -3.15 14.19 8.30
CA ARG A 70 -3.95 13.74 7.15
C ARG A 70 -3.10 13.68 5.90
N ILE A 71 -3.49 12.79 4.98
CA ILE A 71 -2.88 12.69 3.66
C ILE A 71 -3.96 12.94 2.61
N LEU A 72 -3.55 13.53 1.49
CA LEU A 72 -4.44 13.77 0.35
C LEU A 72 -4.08 12.80 -0.77
N ILE A 73 -5.01 11.91 -1.08
CA ILE A 73 -4.85 10.98 -2.19
C ILE A 73 -5.47 11.61 -3.43
N GLY A 74 -4.68 11.73 -4.50
CA GLY A 74 -5.15 12.30 -5.76
C GLY A 74 -6.25 11.48 -6.40
N SER A 75 -7.04 12.13 -7.27
CA SER A 75 -8.21 11.50 -7.88
C SER A 75 -7.87 10.26 -8.71
N GLU A 76 -6.72 10.23 -9.36
CA GLU A 76 -6.29 9.08 -10.17
C GLU A 76 -6.06 7.84 -9.32
N LEU A 77 -5.35 7.98 -8.20
CA LEU A 77 -5.10 6.86 -7.29
C LEU A 77 -6.38 6.43 -6.58
N ARG A 78 -7.23 7.38 -6.21
CA ARG A 78 -8.52 7.06 -5.60
C ARG A 78 -9.39 6.24 -6.55
N ALA A 79 -9.44 6.63 -7.82
CA ALA A 79 -10.19 5.88 -8.82
C ALA A 79 -9.60 4.50 -9.06
N ALA A 80 -8.28 4.40 -9.14
CA ALA A 80 -7.59 3.13 -9.37
C ALA A 80 -7.87 2.12 -8.26
N ALA A 81 -7.95 2.56 -7.01
CA ALA A 81 -8.22 1.70 -5.87
C ALA A 81 -9.71 1.63 -5.51
N GLY A 82 -10.57 2.34 -6.24
CA GLY A 82 -11.99 2.37 -5.98
C GLY A 82 -12.36 2.95 -4.62
N LEU A 83 -11.54 3.87 -4.11
CA LEU A 83 -11.78 4.46 -2.79
C LEU A 83 -13.03 5.34 -2.84
N GLU A 84 -13.98 5.02 -2.02
CA GLU A 84 -15.22 5.77 -1.92
C GLU A 84 -15.30 6.48 -0.56
N ARG A 85 -16.13 6.00 0.33
CA ARG A 85 -16.39 6.58 1.63
C ARG A 85 -15.57 5.97 2.73
N ASP A 86 -15.73 4.66 2.89
CA ASP A 86 -15.14 3.90 3.99
C ASP A 86 -13.86 3.25 3.51
N VAL A 87 -12.77 3.56 4.19
CA VAL A 87 -11.45 3.02 3.83
C VAL A 87 -10.85 2.31 5.03
N MET A 88 -9.97 1.36 4.75
CA MET A 88 -9.23 0.62 5.77
C MET A 88 -7.73 0.77 5.51
N LEU A 89 -6.99 1.04 6.58
CA LEU A 89 -5.54 1.17 6.51
C LEU A 89 -4.93 0.02 7.30
N LEU A 90 -4.18 -0.83 6.60
CA LEU A 90 -3.57 -2.03 7.19
C LEU A 90 -2.06 -1.85 7.32
N GLY A 91 -1.51 -2.14 8.51
CA GLY A 91 -0.08 -2.18 8.70
C GLY A 91 0.48 -3.53 8.21
N MET A 92 1.43 -3.46 7.28
CA MET A 92 2.02 -4.65 6.66
C MET A 92 3.50 -4.79 7.01
N GLY A 93 3.91 -4.28 8.17
CA GLY A 93 5.32 -4.30 8.58
C GLY A 93 6.03 -3.03 8.12
N ALA A 94 6.74 -3.08 6.99
CA ALA A 94 7.52 -1.97 6.50
C ALA A 94 6.70 -0.90 5.76
N HIS A 95 5.42 -1.18 5.47
CA HIS A 95 4.53 -0.27 4.75
C HIS A 95 3.09 -0.48 5.17
N LEU A 96 2.19 0.34 4.62
CA LEU A 96 0.75 0.24 4.85
C LEU A 96 0.04 -0.06 3.54
N GLU A 97 -1.12 -0.71 3.63
CA GLU A 97 -2.05 -0.85 2.52
C GLU A 97 -3.30 -0.03 2.80
N LEU A 98 -3.73 0.73 1.81
CA LEU A 98 -4.96 1.53 1.88
C LEU A 98 -5.99 0.92 0.96
N TRP A 99 -7.09 0.47 1.54
CA TRP A 99 -8.15 -0.25 0.83
C TRP A 99 -9.47 0.48 0.90
N ASP A 100 -10.26 0.36 -0.15
CA ASP A 100 -11.70 0.57 -0.04
C ASP A 100 -12.26 -0.56 0.84
N ALA A 101 -13.05 -0.20 1.84
CA ALA A 101 -13.49 -1.17 2.85
C ALA A 101 -14.28 -2.34 2.25
N ALA A 102 -15.18 -2.07 1.31
CA ALA A 102 -15.97 -3.10 0.67
C ALA A 102 -15.12 -4.01 -0.22
N ARG A 103 -14.15 -3.42 -0.93
CA ARG A 103 -13.22 -4.18 -1.78
C ARG A 103 -12.32 -5.09 -0.95
N LEU A 104 -11.85 -4.61 0.19
CA LEU A 104 -11.04 -5.43 1.10
C LEU A 104 -11.84 -6.63 1.61
N ALA A 105 -13.08 -6.40 2.05
CA ALA A 105 -13.93 -7.47 2.57
C ALA A 105 -14.14 -8.56 1.52
N GLU A 106 -14.36 -8.19 0.26
CA GLU A 106 -14.54 -9.15 -0.83
C GLU A 106 -13.24 -9.89 -1.13
N HIS A 107 -12.12 -9.19 -1.13
CA HIS A 107 -10.81 -9.79 -1.36
C HIS A 107 -10.48 -10.83 -0.28
N GLU A 108 -10.72 -10.49 0.98
CA GLU A 108 -10.52 -11.41 2.09
C GLU A 108 -11.43 -12.63 2.00
N ARG A 109 -12.70 -12.42 1.65
CA ARG A 109 -13.66 -13.50 1.50
C ARG A 109 -13.20 -14.51 0.45
N GLN A 110 -12.70 -14.01 -0.69
CA GLN A 110 -12.20 -14.88 -1.76
C GLN A 110 -10.94 -15.61 -1.34
N ALA A 111 -10.03 -14.92 -0.65
CA ALA A 111 -8.78 -15.51 -0.18
C ALA A 111 -9.03 -16.64 0.81
N LEU A 112 -9.96 -16.45 1.75
CA LEU A 112 -10.32 -17.47 2.72
C LEU A 112 -11.07 -18.65 2.06
N ALA A 113 -11.91 -18.38 1.07
CA ALA A 113 -12.62 -19.42 0.34
C ALA A 113 -11.67 -20.32 -0.46
N ASN A 114 -10.59 -19.76 -0.98
CA ASN A 114 -9.58 -20.49 -1.74
C ASN A 114 -8.56 -21.24 -0.87
N GLY A 115 -8.59 -21.02 0.45
CA GLY A 115 -7.68 -21.64 1.39
C GLY A 115 -6.32 -20.96 1.41
N LEU A 116 -5.49 -21.34 2.38
CA LEU A 116 -4.15 -20.80 2.51
C LEU A 116 -3.20 -21.46 1.51
N PRO A 117 -2.24 -20.70 0.95
CA PRO A 117 -1.26 -21.30 0.07
C PRO A 117 -0.30 -22.22 0.85
N GLU A 118 0.34 -23.13 0.13
CA GLU A 118 1.29 -24.08 0.71
C GLU A 118 2.42 -23.37 1.45
N SER A 119 2.82 -22.21 0.96
CA SER A 119 3.87 -21.41 1.59
C SER A 119 3.52 -20.92 3.00
N ALA A 120 2.24 -20.91 3.36
CA ALA A 120 1.76 -20.51 4.68
C ALA A 120 1.37 -21.70 5.57
N ALA A 121 1.48 -22.94 5.07
CA ALA A 121 0.99 -24.13 5.77
C ALA A 121 1.71 -24.39 7.09
N ASP A 122 3.00 -24.03 7.17
CA ASP A 122 3.82 -24.27 8.36
C ASP A 122 3.80 -23.09 9.34
N PHE A 123 3.04 -22.04 9.04
CA PHE A 123 2.97 -20.89 9.91
C PHE A 123 2.18 -21.24 11.18
N THR A 124 2.74 -20.89 12.35
CA THR A 124 2.07 -21.10 13.64
C THR A 124 1.79 -19.75 14.30
N PHE A 125 0.63 -19.68 14.93
CA PHE A 125 0.20 -18.46 15.62
C PHE A 125 0.72 -18.37 17.03
#